data_02682cdd87b10af22c1c1f2de248fc67
#
_entry.id   02682cdd87b10af22c1c1f2de248fc67
#
_cell.length_a   1.000
_cell.length_b   1.000
_cell.length_c   1.000
_cell.angle_alpha   90.00
_cell.angle_beta   90.00
_cell.angle_gamma   90.00
#
_symmetry.space_group_name_H-M   'P 1'
#
loop_
_entity.id
_entity.type
_entity.pdbx_description
1 polymer ?
#
loop_
_entity_poly.entity_id
_entity_poly.type
_entity_poly.pdbx_seq_one_letter_code
_entity_poly.pdbx_strand_id
1 'polypeptide(L)'
;MSRGLGDVYKRQEPLAEKLVPLFTENTELVILPEGAAFVDDDLKLTPAALRRYGSKLYVTGDVNIPAESAGVLEKVEYLHVGGDVTITAAAEDAFYAISDTDYKELRVLKGRLVNDMPMVRITPEMLDIDPDGVSCTDCALVTLDKALTAEEIVEKLRISDCACIRCTMAQEAAVSAVSTDVAQIKVTDAPEERDDGETVRRMGAQLTL
;
A
#
# COMPACT_ATOMS: atom_id res chain seq x y z
N MET A 1 -28.02 -9.58 3.27
CA MET A 1 -27.13 -9.88 4.39
C MET A 1 -26.56 -11.27 4.16
N SER A 2 -25.42 -11.34 3.50
CA SER A 2 -24.70 -12.59 3.30
C SER A 2 -23.59 -12.65 4.33
N ARG A 3 -23.77 -13.43 5.38
CA ARG A 3 -22.71 -13.82 6.30
C ARG A 3 -22.04 -15.04 5.71
N GLY A 4 -21.00 -14.83 4.91
CA GLY A 4 -20.02 -15.86 4.62
C GLY A 4 -19.10 -15.98 5.82
N LEU A 5 -19.50 -16.71 6.83
CA LEU A 5 -18.61 -17.16 7.88
C LEU A 5 -17.90 -18.40 7.33
N GLY A 6 -16.68 -18.21 6.80
CA GLY A 6 -15.75 -19.31 6.70
C GLY A 6 -15.46 -19.81 8.12
N ASP A 7 -15.81 -21.05 8.40
CA ASP A 7 -15.51 -21.66 9.69
C ASP A 7 -14.02 -21.95 9.78
N VAL A 8 -13.31 -21.17 10.57
CA VAL A 8 -11.88 -21.37 10.84
C VAL A 8 -11.71 -22.34 12.00
N TYR A 9 -11.21 -23.53 11.71
CA TYR A 9 -10.93 -24.54 12.73
C TYR A 9 -9.44 -24.55 13.10
N LYS A 10 -9.12 -24.12 14.30
CA LYS A 10 -7.80 -24.26 14.91
C LYS A 10 -7.64 -25.70 15.45
N ARG A 11 -7.22 -26.67 14.64
CA ARG A 11 -6.98 -28.03 15.12
C ARG A 11 -5.91 -28.76 14.32
N GLN A 12 -5.29 -29.75 14.95
CA GLN A 12 -4.22 -30.57 14.38
C GLN A 12 -4.70 -31.35 13.15
N GLU A 13 -3.82 -31.60 12.17
CA GLU A 13 -4.09 -32.33 10.93
C GLU A 13 -4.96 -33.59 11.07
N PRO A 14 -4.72 -34.49 12.05
CA PRO A 14 -5.51 -35.73 12.22
C PRO A 14 -7.00 -35.47 12.55
N LEU A 15 -7.33 -34.28 13.03
CA LEU A 15 -8.72 -33.89 13.31
C LEU A 15 -9.41 -33.33 12.11
N ALA A 16 -8.67 -32.63 11.24
CA ALA A 16 -9.19 -32.06 9.99
C ALA A 16 -9.75 -33.15 9.08
N GLU A 17 -9.03 -34.28 8.91
CA GLU A 17 -9.48 -35.44 8.13
C GLU A 17 -10.83 -36.01 8.61
N LYS A 18 -11.08 -35.97 9.90
CA LYS A 18 -12.36 -36.45 10.49
C LYS A 18 -13.49 -35.46 10.32
N LEU A 19 -13.20 -34.21 10.08
CA LEU A 19 -14.19 -33.13 9.93
C LEU A 19 -14.58 -32.90 8.48
N VAL A 20 -13.72 -33.24 7.50
CA VAL A 20 -13.97 -33.08 6.07
C VAL A 20 -15.36 -33.55 5.64
N PRO A 21 -15.92 -34.72 6.09
CA PRO A 21 -17.26 -35.12 5.69
C PRO A 21 -18.39 -34.26 6.23
N LEU A 22 -18.10 -33.34 7.15
CA LEU A 22 -19.09 -32.44 7.75
C LEU A 22 -19.14 -31.09 7.04
N PHE A 23 -18.23 -30.84 6.09
CA PHE A 23 -18.18 -29.58 5.35
C PHE A 23 -19.05 -29.62 4.10
N THR A 24 -19.72 -28.52 3.83
CA THR A 24 -20.45 -28.32 2.58
C THR A 24 -19.52 -27.74 1.51
N GLU A 25 -19.94 -27.76 0.25
CA GLU A 25 -19.17 -27.24 -0.90
C GLU A 25 -18.69 -25.76 -0.76
N ASN A 26 -19.28 -25.00 0.18
CA ASN A 26 -18.96 -23.60 0.43
C ASN A 26 -18.14 -23.38 1.74
N THR A 27 -17.59 -24.44 2.33
CA THR A 27 -16.81 -24.36 3.56
C THR A 27 -15.34 -24.33 3.21
N GLU A 28 -14.65 -23.24 3.50
CA GLU A 28 -13.19 -23.12 3.41
C GLU A 28 -12.55 -23.64 4.71
N LEU A 29 -11.69 -24.65 4.60
CA LEU A 29 -10.96 -25.21 5.72
C LEU A 29 -9.55 -24.61 5.77
N VAL A 30 -9.28 -23.84 6.79
CA VAL A 30 -7.94 -23.31 7.07
C VAL A 30 -7.32 -24.08 8.24
N ILE A 31 -6.18 -24.74 7.99
CA ILE A 31 -5.42 -25.47 9.02
C ILE A 31 -4.31 -24.54 9.51
N LEU A 32 -4.37 -24.17 10.77
CA LEU A 32 -3.37 -23.31 11.40
C LEU A 32 -2.36 -24.13 12.18
N PRO A 33 -1.07 -23.80 12.15
CA PRO A 33 -0.07 -24.36 13.05
C PRO A 33 -0.45 -24.16 14.52
N GLU A 34 -0.01 -25.09 15.37
CA GLU A 34 -0.27 -24.95 16.80
C GLU A 34 0.31 -23.64 17.35
N GLY A 35 -0.52 -22.92 18.09
CA GLY A 35 -0.16 -21.61 18.65
C GLY A 35 -0.23 -20.44 17.67
N ALA A 36 -0.64 -20.64 16.42
CA ALA A 36 -0.83 -19.55 15.48
C ALA A 36 -2.05 -18.70 15.85
N ALA A 37 -1.89 -17.40 15.81
CA ALA A 37 -2.98 -16.43 15.92
C ALA A 37 -3.61 -16.20 14.55
N PHE A 38 -4.93 -16.17 14.52
CA PHE A 38 -5.72 -15.81 13.35
C PHE A 38 -6.10 -14.33 13.43
N VAL A 39 -5.80 -13.58 12.37
CA VAL A 39 -6.14 -12.15 12.20
C VAL A 39 -6.99 -12.04 10.94
N ASP A 40 -8.26 -11.69 11.10
CA ASP A 40 -9.24 -11.61 10.02
C ASP A 40 -9.37 -10.17 9.52
N ASP A 41 -8.24 -9.54 9.19
CA ASP A 41 -8.17 -8.16 8.67
C ASP A 41 -6.72 -7.87 8.25
N ASP A 42 -6.48 -6.66 7.75
CA ASP A 42 -5.14 -6.15 7.50
C ASP A 42 -4.34 -5.99 8.80
N LEU A 43 -3.04 -6.19 8.72
CA LEU A 43 -2.17 -6.12 9.89
C LEU A 43 -0.98 -5.19 9.66
N LYS A 44 -0.86 -4.15 10.47
CA LYS A 44 0.41 -3.45 10.64
C LYS A 44 1.26 -4.21 11.67
N LEU A 45 2.31 -4.88 11.20
CA LEU A 45 3.19 -5.68 12.04
C LEU A 45 4.14 -4.77 12.83
N THR A 46 3.81 -4.55 14.08
CA THR A 46 4.54 -3.73 15.03
C THR A 46 4.98 -4.56 16.24
N PRO A 47 5.90 -4.05 17.09
CA PRO A 47 6.22 -4.70 18.36
C PRO A 47 4.99 -4.93 19.26
N ALA A 48 3.98 -4.07 19.16
CA ALA A 48 2.72 -4.23 19.89
C ALA A 48 1.86 -5.35 19.32
N ALA A 49 1.77 -5.45 17.99
CA ALA A 49 1.06 -6.53 17.32
C ALA A 49 1.66 -7.89 17.65
N LEU A 50 2.99 -8.02 17.63
CA LEU A 50 3.67 -9.26 17.98
C LEU A 50 3.44 -9.66 19.45
N ARG A 51 3.43 -8.69 20.38
CA ARG A 51 3.08 -8.98 21.79
C ARG A 51 1.64 -9.47 21.95
N ARG A 52 0.72 -8.97 21.11
CA ARG A 52 -0.70 -9.33 21.16
C ARG A 52 -0.98 -10.70 20.56
N TYR A 53 -0.37 -10.99 19.42
CA TYR A 53 -0.71 -12.15 18.61
C TYR A 53 0.31 -13.28 18.70
N GLY A 54 1.53 -13.03 19.17
CA GLY A 54 2.60 -14.04 19.26
C GLY A 54 3.45 -14.11 17.98
N SER A 55 4.33 -15.13 17.91
CA SER A 55 5.32 -15.32 16.84
C SER A 55 4.80 -16.05 15.59
N LYS A 56 3.60 -16.63 15.66
CA LYS A 56 2.98 -17.36 14.55
C LYS A 56 1.68 -16.67 14.16
N LEU A 57 1.62 -16.17 12.94
CA LEU A 57 0.56 -15.32 12.46
C LEU A 57 -0.07 -15.91 11.19
N TYR A 58 -1.39 -15.99 11.17
CA TYR A 58 -2.19 -16.20 9.98
C TYR A 58 -3.07 -14.96 9.77
N VAL A 59 -2.80 -14.19 8.72
CA VAL A 59 -3.50 -12.94 8.40
C VAL A 59 -4.27 -13.13 7.10
N THR A 60 -5.56 -12.80 7.08
CA THR A 60 -6.38 -12.95 5.87
C THR A 60 -6.24 -11.77 4.90
N GLY A 61 -5.96 -10.57 5.42
CA GLY A 61 -5.75 -9.34 4.67
C GLY A 61 -4.28 -9.11 4.31
N ASP A 62 -3.93 -7.84 4.12
CA ASP A 62 -2.59 -7.37 3.80
C ASP A 62 -1.73 -7.17 5.06
N VAL A 63 -0.41 -7.29 4.91
CA VAL A 63 0.53 -7.02 6.00
C VAL A 63 1.48 -5.89 5.63
N ASN A 64 1.51 -4.87 6.48
CA ASN A 64 2.45 -3.76 6.37
C ASN A 64 3.51 -3.86 7.48
N ILE A 65 4.79 -3.86 7.08
CA ILE A 65 5.93 -3.97 7.98
C ILE A 65 6.78 -2.70 7.87
N PRO A 66 6.55 -1.70 8.74
CA PRO A 66 7.29 -0.44 8.69
C PRO A 66 8.75 -0.62 9.13
N ALA A 67 9.61 0.32 8.75
CA ALA A 67 11.05 0.26 9.00
C ALA A 67 11.41 0.06 10.48
N GLU A 68 10.67 0.72 11.37
CA GLU A 68 10.84 0.57 12.82
C GLU A 68 10.54 -0.84 13.35
N SER A 69 9.92 -1.67 12.52
CA SER A 69 9.54 -3.04 12.87
C SER A 69 10.50 -4.11 12.32
N ALA A 70 11.56 -3.73 11.60
CA ALA A 70 12.51 -4.69 11.04
C ALA A 70 13.05 -5.68 12.10
N GLY A 71 13.43 -5.20 13.29
CA GLY A 71 13.89 -6.04 14.40
C GLY A 71 12.81 -6.92 15.06
N VAL A 72 11.54 -6.72 14.70
CA VAL A 72 10.44 -7.58 15.17
C VAL A 72 10.38 -8.89 14.38
N LEU A 73 10.77 -8.83 13.10
CA LEU A 73 10.72 -9.99 12.20
C LEU A 73 11.58 -11.16 12.66
N GLU A 74 12.69 -10.89 13.35
CA GLU A 74 13.54 -11.94 13.94
C GLU A 74 12.81 -12.86 14.94
N LYS A 75 11.65 -12.40 15.45
CA LYS A 75 10.83 -13.15 16.41
C LYS A 75 9.62 -13.82 15.76
N VAL A 76 9.43 -13.62 14.47
CA VAL A 76 8.33 -14.24 13.71
C VAL A 76 8.81 -15.62 13.24
N GLU A 77 8.10 -16.64 13.65
CA GLU A 77 8.39 -18.03 13.28
C GLU A 77 7.57 -18.52 12.09
N TYR A 78 6.35 -17.99 11.96
CA TYR A 78 5.40 -18.35 10.92
C TYR A 78 4.59 -17.13 10.54
N LEU A 79 4.47 -16.85 9.24
CA LEU A 79 3.68 -15.75 8.70
C LEU A 79 2.98 -16.20 7.41
N HIS A 80 1.68 -16.42 7.49
CA HIS A 80 0.82 -16.60 6.33
C HIS A 80 0.01 -15.32 6.11
N VAL A 81 0.00 -14.82 4.88
CA VAL A 81 -0.70 -13.58 4.50
C VAL A 81 -1.59 -13.88 3.30
N GLY A 82 -2.90 -13.79 3.50
CA GLY A 82 -3.88 -13.99 2.43
C GLY A 82 -3.88 -12.90 1.35
N GLY A 83 -3.28 -11.76 1.65
CA GLY A 83 -3.10 -10.60 0.77
C GLY A 83 -1.63 -10.35 0.40
N ASP A 84 -1.30 -9.07 0.25
CA ASP A 84 0.04 -8.59 -0.11
C ASP A 84 0.85 -8.23 1.13
N VAL A 85 2.17 -8.34 1.02
CA VAL A 85 3.09 -7.89 2.06
C VAL A 85 3.84 -6.66 1.58
N THR A 86 3.75 -5.57 2.35
CA THR A 86 4.52 -4.35 2.11
C THR A 86 5.58 -4.20 3.18
N ILE A 87 6.85 -4.15 2.78
CA ILE A 87 8.01 -3.97 3.67
C ILE A 87 8.88 -2.80 3.21
N THR A 88 9.71 -2.29 4.11
CA THR A 88 10.80 -1.39 3.70
C THR A 88 12.06 -2.18 3.37
N ALA A 89 12.96 -1.61 2.56
CA ALA A 89 14.22 -2.26 2.20
C ALA A 89 15.05 -2.66 3.45
N ALA A 90 14.98 -1.87 4.52
CA ALA A 90 15.65 -2.20 5.79
C ALA A 90 15.13 -3.47 6.48
N ALA A 91 13.92 -3.91 6.14
CA ALA A 91 13.29 -5.12 6.70
C ALA A 91 13.45 -6.36 5.80
N GLU A 92 13.98 -6.20 4.59
CA GLU A 92 13.97 -7.22 3.55
C GLU A 92 14.73 -8.48 3.96
N ASP A 93 15.97 -8.34 4.44
CA ASP A 93 16.79 -9.48 4.87
C ASP A 93 16.14 -10.23 6.04
N ALA A 94 15.57 -9.48 7.00
CA ALA A 94 14.90 -10.07 8.16
C ALA A 94 13.60 -10.78 7.75
N PHE A 95 12.90 -10.27 6.75
CA PHE A 95 11.69 -10.91 6.20
C PHE A 95 12.01 -12.24 5.53
N TYR A 96 13.04 -12.29 4.68
CA TYR A 96 13.48 -13.54 4.05
C TYR A 96 14.08 -14.57 5.02
N ALA A 97 14.47 -14.16 6.22
CA ALA A 97 14.94 -15.06 7.26
C ALA A 97 13.82 -15.80 7.99
N ILE A 98 12.56 -15.41 7.82
CA ILE A 98 11.41 -16.13 8.39
C ILE A 98 11.31 -17.50 7.70
N SER A 99 11.31 -18.57 8.49
CA SER A 99 11.42 -19.94 7.97
C SER A 99 10.21 -20.43 7.21
N ASP A 100 9.02 -19.90 7.52
CA ASP A 100 7.76 -20.35 6.95
C ASP A 100 6.88 -19.12 6.65
N THR A 101 6.87 -18.72 5.38
CA THR A 101 6.11 -17.57 4.89
C THR A 101 5.32 -17.95 3.65
N ASP A 102 4.08 -17.46 3.58
CA ASP A 102 3.21 -17.55 2.42
C ASP A 102 2.48 -16.20 2.23
N TYR A 103 2.47 -15.66 1.01
CA TYR A 103 1.86 -14.37 0.66
C TYR A 103 1.59 -14.29 -0.85
N LYS A 104 0.71 -13.38 -1.29
CA LYS A 104 0.42 -13.20 -2.72
C LYS A 104 1.53 -12.42 -3.44
N GLU A 105 1.83 -11.22 -2.96
CA GLU A 105 2.83 -10.32 -3.53
C GLU A 105 3.67 -9.69 -2.43
N LEU A 106 4.97 -9.49 -2.69
CA LEU A 106 5.87 -8.77 -1.81
C LEU A 106 6.26 -7.44 -2.46
N ARG A 107 5.92 -6.33 -1.79
CA ARG A 107 6.29 -4.98 -2.20
C ARG A 107 7.37 -4.44 -1.28
N VAL A 108 8.58 -4.25 -1.82
CA VAL A 108 9.69 -3.67 -1.07
C VAL A 108 9.75 -2.17 -1.36
N LEU A 109 9.46 -1.36 -0.35
CA LEU A 109 9.51 0.09 -0.45
C LEU A 109 10.87 0.60 0.01
N LYS A 110 11.40 1.56 -0.73
CA LYS A 110 12.65 2.23 -0.35
C LYS A 110 12.37 3.41 0.56
N GLY A 111 13.25 3.61 1.54
CA GLY A 111 13.19 4.73 2.44
C GLY A 111 12.03 4.71 3.45
N ARG A 112 11.66 5.89 3.93
CA ARG A 112 10.60 6.05 4.92
C ARG A 112 9.22 5.87 4.28
N LEU A 113 8.43 4.96 4.82
CA LEU A 113 7.04 4.77 4.39
C LEU A 113 6.10 5.81 5.03
N VAL A 114 5.30 6.45 4.19
CA VAL A 114 4.15 7.29 4.56
C VAL A 114 2.92 6.70 3.92
N ASN A 115 2.05 6.09 4.69
CA ASN A 115 0.85 5.42 4.17
C ASN A 115 -0.44 5.86 4.86
N ASP A 116 -1.54 5.70 4.16
CA ASP A 116 -2.91 5.93 4.66
C ASP A 116 -3.10 7.33 5.27
N MET A 117 -2.54 8.34 4.60
CA MET A 117 -2.64 9.72 5.05
C MET A 117 -3.66 10.49 4.22
N PRO A 118 -4.61 11.23 4.87
CA PRO A 118 -5.54 12.09 4.13
C PRO A 118 -4.82 13.22 3.40
N MET A 119 -3.70 13.69 3.94
CA MET A 119 -2.86 14.71 3.31
C MET A 119 -1.42 14.58 3.80
N VAL A 120 -0.48 14.65 2.87
CA VAL A 120 0.96 14.73 3.16
C VAL A 120 1.61 15.82 2.32
N ARG A 121 2.54 16.55 2.89
CA ARG A 121 3.40 17.51 2.18
C ARG A 121 4.82 17.00 2.21
N ILE A 122 5.39 16.77 1.05
CA ILE A 122 6.79 16.34 0.89
C ILE A 122 7.66 17.59 0.76
N THR A 123 8.61 17.74 1.66
CA THR A 123 9.59 18.83 1.68
C THR A 123 11.00 18.30 1.48
N PRO A 124 11.99 19.14 1.10
CA PRO A 124 13.38 18.70 1.01
C PRO A 124 13.90 18.06 2.30
N GLU A 125 13.58 18.67 3.44
CA GLU A 125 14.01 18.14 4.74
C GLU A 125 13.44 16.74 5.01
N MET A 126 12.25 16.48 4.51
CA MET A 126 11.60 15.18 4.68
C MET A 126 12.31 14.09 3.85
N LEU A 127 12.80 14.43 2.66
CA LEU A 127 13.57 13.52 1.81
C LEU A 127 15.00 13.29 2.36
N ASP A 128 15.54 14.22 3.15
CA ASP A 128 16.87 14.11 3.71
C ASP A 128 16.94 13.36 5.05
N ILE A 129 15.78 13.04 5.65
CA ILE A 129 15.73 12.26 6.90
C ILE A 129 16.23 10.83 6.68
N ASP A 130 15.91 10.25 5.52
CA ASP A 130 16.28 8.89 5.17
C ASP A 130 17.12 8.91 3.88
N PRO A 131 18.30 8.29 3.86
CA PRO A 131 19.14 8.25 2.67
C PRO A 131 18.44 7.59 1.47
N ASP A 132 17.53 6.65 1.69
CA ASP A 132 16.74 5.99 0.67
C ASP A 132 15.47 6.77 0.29
N GLY A 133 15.24 7.93 0.94
CA GLY A 133 14.15 8.85 0.65
C GLY A 133 12.81 8.49 1.28
N VAL A 134 11.71 8.72 0.56
CA VAL A 134 10.35 8.55 1.04
C VAL A 134 9.49 7.80 0.02
N SER A 135 8.74 6.84 0.49
CA SER A 135 7.69 6.15 -0.27
C SER A 135 6.32 6.53 0.31
N CYS A 136 5.45 7.10 -0.54
CA CYS A 136 4.07 7.43 -0.19
C CYS A 136 3.13 6.43 -0.84
N THR A 137 2.24 5.82 -0.06
CA THR A 137 1.23 4.89 -0.57
C THR A 137 -0.13 5.14 0.10
N ASP A 138 -1.21 4.86 -0.62
CA ASP A 138 -2.60 4.99 -0.12
C ASP A 138 -2.93 6.38 0.47
N CYS A 139 -2.30 7.44 -0.05
CA CYS A 139 -2.56 8.81 0.41
C CYS A 139 -3.64 9.49 -0.44
N ALA A 140 -4.58 10.21 0.22
CA ALA A 140 -5.61 10.91 -0.51
C ALA A 140 -5.04 12.15 -1.25
N LEU A 141 -4.09 12.86 -0.64
CA LEU A 141 -3.45 14.02 -1.27
C LEU A 141 -1.96 14.10 -0.91
N VAL A 142 -1.10 14.01 -1.91
CA VAL A 142 0.34 14.28 -1.80
C VAL A 142 0.62 15.65 -2.41
N THR A 143 1.24 16.56 -1.65
CA THR A 143 1.63 17.88 -2.14
C THR A 143 3.15 18.02 -2.08
N LEU A 144 3.79 18.31 -3.21
CA LEU A 144 5.21 18.54 -3.27
C LEU A 144 5.54 20.00 -2.97
N ASP A 145 6.59 20.23 -2.18
CA ASP A 145 7.12 21.57 -2.00
C ASP A 145 7.76 22.06 -3.30
N LYS A 146 7.59 23.36 -3.59
CA LYS A 146 8.15 23.99 -4.81
C LYS A 146 9.68 24.02 -4.84
N ALA A 147 10.32 23.89 -3.67
CA ALA A 147 11.77 23.85 -3.54
C ALA A 147 12.38 22.50 -3.97
N LEU A 148 11.58 21.44 -4.08
CA LEU A 148 12.05 20.12 -4.54
C LEU A 148 12.45 20.18 -6.01
N THR A 149 13.66 19.75 -6.30
CA THR A 149 14.15 19.60 -7.67
C THR A 149 13.63 18.31 -8.32
N ALA A 150 13.63 18.27 -9.65
CA ALA A 150 13.28 17.07 -10.39
C ALA A 150 14.22 15.89 -10.09
N GLU A 151 15.51 16.19 -9.83
CA GLU A 151 16.51 15.16 -9.49
C GLU A 151 16.22 14.53 -8.12
N GLU A 152 15.96 15.33 -7.09
CA GLU A 152 15.58 14.84 -5.76
C GLU A 152 14.31 13.99 -5.80
N ILE A 153 13.32 14.40 -6.60
CA ILE A 153 12.08 13.65 -6.77
C ILE A 153 12.37 12.27 -7.38
N VAL A 154 13.13 12.21 -8.48
CA VAL A 154 13.44 10.95 -9.15
C VAL A 154 14.29 10.02 -8.29
N GLU A 155 15.23 10.57 -7.54
CA GLU A 155 16.16 9.80 -6.72
C GLU A 155 15.49 9.29 -5.44
N LYS A 156 14.79 10.17 -4.71
CA LYS A 156 14.38 9.93 -3.32
C LYS A 156 12.88 9.77 -3.10
N LEU A 157 12.02 9.92 -4.10
CA LEU A 157 10.58 9.83 -3.91
C LEU A 157 9.98 8.68 -4.71
N ARG A 158 9.04 7.97 -4.10
CA ARG A 158 8.16 6.97 -4.75
C ARG A 158 6.74 7.22 -4.29
N ILE A 159 5.79 7.16 -5.21
CA ILE A 159 4.38 7.40 -4.92
C ILE A 159 3.56 6.30 -5.59
N SER A 160 2.73 5.60 -4.83
CA SER A 160 1.84 4.58 -5.36
C SER A 160 0.46 4.66 -4.74
N ASP A 161 -0.54 4.20 -5.46
CA ASP A 161 -1.92 4.04 -4.97
C ASP A 161 -2.51 5.32 -4.34
N CYS A 162 -2.12 6.49 -4.83
CA CYS A 162 -2.57 7.77 -4.29
C CYS A 162 -3.66 8.41 -5.14
N ALA A 163 -4.63 9.08 -4.49
CA ALA A 163 -5.73 9.67 -5.23
C ALA A 163 -5.32 10.94 -5.99
N CYS A 164 -4.48 11.80 -5.39
CA CYS A 164 -4.08 13.05 -6.04
C CYS A 164 -2.67 13.49 -5.65
N ILE A 165 -1.89 13.93 -6.62
CA ILE A 165 -0.60 14.60 -6.40
C ILE A 165 -0.70 16.04 -6.87
N ARG A 166 -0.18 16.99 -6.08
CA ARG A 166 0.01 18.40 -6.47
C ARG A 166 1.50 18.71 -6.61
N CYS A 167 1.89 19.20 -7.76
CA CYS A 167 3.27 19.59 -8.09
C CYS A 167 3.31 20.86 -8.92
N THR A 168 4.51 21.39 -9.19
CA THR A 168 4.73 22.45 -10.16
C THR A 168 4.93 21.88 -11.56
N MET A 169 4.84 22.72 -12.59
CA MET A 169 5.12 22.32 -13.98
C MET A 169 6.54 21.77 -14.14
N ALA A 170 7.51 22.35 -13.43
CA ALA A 170 8.90 21.87 -13.47
C ALA A 170 9.09 20.48 -12.84
N GLN A 171 8.19 20.07 -11.96
CA GLN A 171 8.24 18.79 -11.25
C GLN A 171 7.40 17.69 -11.93
N GLU A 172 6.47 18.04 -12.83
CA GLU A 172 5.49 17.12 -13.41
C GLU A 172 6.10 15.87 -14.04
N ALA A 173 7.12 16.04 -14.86
CA ALA A 173 7.79 14.91 -15.52
C ALA A 173 8.46 13.97 -14.52
N ALA A 174 9.12 14.52 -13.49
CA ALA A 174 9.76 13.75 -12.44
C ALA A 174 8.72 12.99 -11.59
N VAL A 175 7.62 13.67 -11.24
CA VAL A 175 6.50 13.07 -10.50
C VAL A 175 5.90 11.90 -11.29
N SER A 176 5.63 12.11 -12.59
CA SER A 176 5.09 11.05 -13.44
C SER A 176 6.01 9.83 -13.54
N ALA A 177 7.33 10.04 -13.50
CA ALA A 177 8.31 8.96 -13.56
C ALA A 177 8.39 8.11 -12.28
N VAL A 178 8.01 8.67 -11.11
CA VAL A 178 8.11 8.01 -9.81
C VAL A 178 6.76 7.61 -9.23
N SER A 179 5.69 7.82 -10.00
CA SER A 179 4.31 7.54 -9.58
C SER A 179 3.75 6.32 -10.28
N THR A 180 3.05 5.46 -9.53
CA THR A 180 2.32 4.30 -10.02
C THR A 180 0.91 4.31 -9.43
N ASP A 181 -0.10 3.94 -10.22
CA ASP A 181 -1.51 3.85 -9.77
C ASP A 181 -2.02 5.11 -9.07
N VAL A 182 -1.73 6.28 -9.66
CA VAL A 182 -2.20 7.56 -9.17
C VAL A 182 -3.37 8.06 -10.02
N ALA A 183 -4.48 8.38 -9.36
CA ALA A 183 -5.70 8.77 -10.07
C ALA A 183 -5.57 10.14 -10.76
N GLN A 184 -4.83 11.10 -10.16
CA GLN A 184 -4.67 12.44 -10.73
C GLN A 184 -3.36 13.12 -10.32
N ILE A 185 -2.67 13.74 -11.29
CA ILE A 185 -1.57 14.70 -11.06
C ILE A 185 -2.09 16.10 -11.42
N LYS A 186 -2.01 17.04 -10.47
CA LYS A 186 -2.41 18.46 -10.64
C LYS A 186 -1.20 19.35 -10.63
N VAL A 187 -0.99 20.08 -11.73
CA VAL A 187 0.04 21.13 -11.85
C VAL A 187 -0.54 22.44 -11.35
N THR A 188 0.06 23.04 -10.32
CA THR A 188 -0.49 24.20 -9.58
C THR A 188 -0.06 25.54 -10.12
N ASP A 189 0.98 25.60 -10.93
CA ASP A 189 1.54 26.79 -11.58
C ASP A 189 1.47 26.74 -13.12
N ALA A 190 0.67 25.80 -13.65
CA ALA A 190 0.34 25.80 -15.05
C ALA A 190 -0.30 27.16 -15.43
N PRO A 191 0.12 27.81 -16.52
CA PRO A 191 -0.58 28.97 -17.01
C PRO A 191 -2.05 28.59 -17.18
N GLU A 192 -2.95 29.37 -16.58
CA GLU A 192 -4.38 29.21 -16.85
C GLU A 192 -4.53 29.22 -18.38
N GLU A 193 -4.93 28.08 -18.96
CA GLU A 193 -5.45 28.08 -20.31
C GLU A 193 -6.56 29.13 -20.28
N ARG A 194 -6.29 30.32 -20.84
CA ARG A 194 -7.34 31.27 -21.14
C ARG A 194 -8.24 30.49 -22.08
N ASP A 195 -9.38 30.09 -21.56
CA ASP A 195 -10.54 29.76 -22.37
C ASP A 195 -10.85 31.04 -23.18
N ASP A 196 -10.09 31.21 -24.25
CA ASP A 196 -10.39 32.19 -25.27
C ASP A 196 -11.68 31.68 -25.87
N GLY A 197 -12.76 32.05 -25.19
CA GLY A 197 -14.12 31.79 -25.58
C GLY A 197 -14.37 32.28 -26.99
N GLU A 198 -13.79 31.57 -27.93
CA GLU A 198 -14.15 31.66 -29.33
C GLU A 198 -15.55 31.09 -29.49
N THR A 199 -16.49 31.96 -29.12
CA THR A 199 -17.89 31.74 -29.34
C THR A 199 -18.05 31.55 -30.84
N VAL A 200 -18.06 30.31 -31.29
CA VAL A 200 -18.46 29.93 -32.64
C VAL A 200 -19.89 30.41 -32.81
N ARG A 201 -20.03 31.67 -33.30
CA ARG A 201 -21.30 32.17 -33.81
C ARG A 201 -21.66 31.32 -35.02
N ARG A 202 -22.47 30.30 -34.81
CA ARG A 202 -23.20 29.65 -35.88
C ARG A 202 -24.13 30.69 -36.49
N MET A 203 -23.70 31.31 -37.58
CA MET A 203 -24.61 32.03 -38.46
C MET A 203 -25.52 31.01 -39.12
N GLY A 204 -26.71 30.88 -38.58
CA GLY A 204 -27.79 30.20 -39.27
C GLY A 204 -28.16 30.95 -40.51
N ALA A 205 -27.82 30.44 -41.68
CA ALA A 205 -28.38 30.92 -42.94
C ALA A 205 -29.87 30.51 -42.98
N GLN A 206 -30.75 31.49 -42.80
CA GLN A 206 -32.17 31.34 -43.09
C GLN A 206 -32.34 31.46 -44.61
N LEU A 207 -32.55 30.38 -45.30
CA LEU A 207 -33.08 30.38 -46.67
C LEU A 207 -34.59 30.57 -46.58
N THR A 208 -35.07 31.72 -47.06
CA THR A 208 -36.45 31.98 -47.34
C THR A 208 -36.70 31.66 -48.81
N LEU A 209 -37.58 30.71 -49.08
CA LEU A 209 -38.21 30.53 -50.41
C LEU A 209 -39.52 31.31 -50.49
#